data_e2f5d92a3de952120757d15e4098d356
#
_entry.id   e2f5d92a3de952120757d15e4098d356
#
_cell.length_a   1.000
_cell.length_b   1.000
_cell.length_c   1.000
_cell.angle_alpha   90.00
_cell.angle_beta   90.00
_cell.angle_gamma   90.00
#
_symmetry.space_group_name_H-M   'P 1'
#
loop_
_entity.id
_entity.type
_entity.pdbx_description
1 polymer ?
#
loop_
_entity_poly.entity_id
_entity_poly.type
_entity_poly.pdbx_seq_one_letter_code
_entity_poly.pdbx_strand_id
1 'polypeptide(L)'
;MFIGREMELKFLSDKYRESGGQLIVWYGRRRVGKTETLREFCKGKPHFFFSCTQTTDRVQLRNFSDRILKENIPAKNYITEFADWEKAFRAILDLPYGSAKKLVVIDEFPYMCRGNRSIPSVLQNLWDGELRGGNVMVILCGSAMSFMEKELLAEKNPLYGRATGIYKMKEMGFYDAAKFFPDYSARDKVMAYAVLGGIPHYLRQWNPRLTVRENIKQNILTKGCILYSEVEFLLHQELRETSLYNSIIEAVALGNTKLSAISQKSLIEDASKTSVYLKNLMELGIVKREFSVDTKMKEQANANRGIYRLTDHFFRFWYAFGFVNFSQLEDGDADGVYEYAVAPALHEFAAPVFEEICREFIREKQKKKELPFRYAKIGRWMGKTTVRDEKAPGGLRTAETEIDVLAVDREAGEYLVGECKFKASPFSYSEYLDTLVKLMPLKEKAKFHYALFSESGFDKKLIAAVKESGAQLYEIEQIVNYFS
;
A
#
# COMPACT_ATOMS: atom_id res chain seq x y z
N MET A 1 -21.03 4.53 -1.48
CA MET A 1 -20.81 3.94 -0.15
C MET A 1 -19.35 4.12 0.22
N PHE A 2 -19.03 4.54 1.45
CA PHE A 2 -17.66 4.57 1.98
C PHE A 2 -17.34 3.19 2.58
N ILE A 3 -16.15 2.65 2.29
CA ILE A 3 -15.79 1.28 2.66
C ILE A 3 -14.44 1.31 3.38
N GLY A 4 -14.34 0.57 4.49
CA GLY A 4 -13.11 0.43 5.27
C GLY A 4 -12.66 1.71 5.97
N ARG A 5 -11.37 1.81 6.29
CA ARG A 5 -10.73 2.99 6.90
C ARG A 5 -11.14 3.25 8.36
N GLU A 6 -11.58 2.22 9.07
CA GLU A 6 -11.99 2.34 10.47
C GLU A 6 -10.84 2.84 11.35
N MET A 7 -9.61 2.40 11.09
CA MET A 7 -8.42 2.82 11.84
C MET A 7 -8.09 4.29 11.59
N GLU A 8 -8.18 4.74 10.34
CA GLU A 8 -7.97 6.11 9.92
C GLU A 8 -9.01 7.04 10.56
N LEU A 9 -10.29 6.68 10.46
CA LEU A 9 -11.38 7.44 11.07
C LEU A 9 -11.28 7.47 12.60
N LYS A 10 -10.87 6.36 13.21
CA LYS A 10 -10.62 6.31 14.65
C LYS A 10 -9.50 7.25 15.06
N PHE A 11 -8.34 7.22 14.36
CA PHE A 11 -7.23 8.14 14.62
C PHE A 11 -7.66 9.60 14.58
N LEU A 12 -8.38 10.00 13.49
CA LEU A 12 -8.89 11.36 13.35
C LEU A 12 -9.88 11.73 14.46
N SER A 13 -10.75 10.79 14.85
CA SER A 13 -11.74 10.98 15.90
C SER A 13 -11.11 11.12 17.28
N ASP A 14 -10.09 10.31 17.57
CA ASP A 14 -9.34 10.40 18.83
C ASP A 14 -8.63 11.77 18.91
N LYS A 15 -7.95 12.20 17.84
CA LYS A 15 -7.33 13.54 17.78
C LYS A 15 -8.32 14.71 17.87
N TYR A 16 -9.51 14.56 17.29
CA TYR A 16 -10.55 15.58 17.39
C TYR A 16 -11.06 15.79 18.84
N ARG A 17 -11.09 14.71 19.65
CA ARG A 17 -11.52 14.75 21.06
C ARG A 17 -10.45 15.27 22.00
N GLU A 18 -9.17 15.21 21.65
CA GLU A 18 -8.08 15.74 22.48
C GLU A 18 -8.26 17.23 22.76
N SER A 19 -7.95 17.70 23.97
CA SER A 19 -7.99 19.12 24.34
C SER A 19 -6.90 19.91 23.62
N GLY A 20 -7.11 21.22 23.48
CA GLY A 20 -6.19 22.12 22.78
C GLY A 20 -6.18 21.95 21.28
N GLY A 21 -5.32 22.72 20.62
CA GLY A 21 -5.15 22.69 19.17
C GLY A 21 -4.54 21.38 18.69
N GLN A 22 -5.01 20.88 17.54
CA GLN A 22 -4.47 19.70 16.88
C GLN A 22 -3.99 20.10 15.48
N LEU A 23 -2.72 19.81 15.17
CA LEU A 23 -2.14 19.99 13.85
C LEU A 23 -1.79 18.59 13.28
N ILE A 24 -2.55 18.17 12.31
CA ILE A 24 -2.43 16.83 11.73
C ILE A 24 -1.81 16.93 10.33
N VAL A 25 -0.75 16.15 10.11
CA VAL A 25 -0.17 15.94 8.78
C VAL A 25 -0.71 14.62 8.25
N TRP A 26 -1.56 14.72 7.20
CA TRP A 26 -2.26 13.61 6.59
C TRP A 26 -1.78 13.40 5.16
N TYR A 27 -1.08 12.32 4.87
CA TYR A 27 -0.48 12.16 3.55
C TYR A 27 -0.46 10.70 3.10
N GLY A 28 -0.17 10.50 1.85
CA GLY A 28 -0.10 9.19 1.22
C GLY A 28 -0.15 9.30 -0.29
N ARG A 29 0.12 8.20 -0.97
CA ARG A 29 0.10 8.10 -2.44
C ARG A 29 -1.23 8.63 -3.01
N ARG A 30 -1.21 9.09 -4.27
CA ARG A 30 -2.43 9.41 -5.00
C ARG A 30 -3.38 8.21 -5.05
N ARG A 31 -4.69 8.48 -5.09
CA ARG A 31 -5.77 7.48 -5.27
C ARG A 31 -6.01 6.52 -4.11
N VAL A 32 -5.27 6.62 -3.00
CA VAL A 32 -5.51 5.83 -1.78
C VAL A 32 -6.74 6.27 -0.97
N GLY A 33 -7.44 7.34 -1.40
CA GLY A 33 -8.69 7.79 -0.78
C GLY A 33 -8.54 8.82 0.34
N LYS A 34 -7.44 9.59 0.41
CA LYS A 34 -7.21 10.62 1.46
C LYS A 34 -8.37 11.60 1.60
N THR A 35 -8.71 12.29 0.51
CA THR A 35 -9.78 13.29 0.47
C THR A 35 -11.14 12.70 0.84
N GLU A 36 -11.45 11.50 0.35
CA GLU A 36 -12.72 10.82 0.68
C GLU A 36 -12.79 10.44 2.16
N THR A 37 -11.67 9.98 2.75
CA THR A 37 -11.61 9.68 4.19
C THR A 37 -11.80 10.95 5.02
N LEU A 38 -11.19 12.06 4.62
CA LEU A 38 -11.37 13.34 5.31
C LEU A 38 -12.81 13.87 5.17
N ARG A 39 -13.42 13.73 3.99
CA ARG A 39 -14.83 14.09 3.78
C ARG A 39 -15.76 13.24 4.63
N GLU A 40 -15.50 11.92 4.72
CA GLU A 40 -16.26 11.03 5.59
C GLU A 40 -16.12 11.42 7.07
N PHE A 41 -14.89 11.73 7.51
CA PHE A 41 -14.63 12.21 8.86
C PHE A 41 -15.34 13.54 9.19
N CYS A 42 -15.46 14.43 8.22
CA CYS A 42 -16.14 15.74 8.37
C CYS A 42 -17.66 15.64 8.52
N LYS A 43 -18.28 14.52 8.10
CA LYS A 43 -19.75 14.36 8.19
C LYS A 43 -20.24 14.54 9.62
N GLY A 44 -21.30 15.34 9.77
CA GLY A 44 -21.90 15.64 11.08
C GLY A 44 -21.06 16.53 11.99
N LYS A 45 -19.97 17.13 11.50
CA LYS A 45 -19.14 18.09 12.23
C LYS A 45 -19.12 19.43 11.49
N PRO A 46 -19.22 20.58 12.21
CA PRO A 46 -18.91 21.87 11.61
C PRO A 46 -17.46 21.87 11.13
N HIS A 47 -17.23 22.20 9.86
CA HIS A 47 -15.90 22.13 9.28
C HIS A 47 -15.71 23.12 8.14
N PHE A 48 -14.49 23.60 7.99
CA PHE A 48 -14.01 24.33 6.83
C PHE A 48 -13.12 23.42 5.99
N PHE A 49 -13.49 23.21 4.74
CA PHE A 49 -12.72 22.37 3.81
C PHE A 49 -12.26 23.19 2.62
N PHE A 50 -10.95 23.30 2.44
CA PHE A 50 -10.33 24.01 1.34
C PHE A 50 -9.41 23.06 0.55
N SER A 51 -9.66 22.94 -0.76
CA SER A 51 -8.79 22.17 -1.66
C SER A 51 -7.90 23.13 -2.44
N CYS A 52 -6.60 23.04 -2.25
CA CYS A 52 -5.62 23.82 -2.98
C CYS A 52 -5.53 23.36 -4.43
N THR A 53 -5.29 24.30 -5.33
CA THR A 53 -5.11 24.05 -6.76
C THR A 53 -3.71 24.46 -7.20
N GLN A 54 -3.24 23.91 -8.31
CA GLN A 54 -1.97 24.32 -8.89
C GLN A 54 -2.14 25.66 -9.61
N THR A 55 -1.89 26.76 -8.89
CA THR A 55 -2.07 28.13 -9.36
C THR A 55 -1.08 29.08 -8.69
N THR A 56 -1.12 30.37 -9.05
CA THR A 56 -0.28 31.39 -8.40
C THR A 56 -0.73 31.67 -6.97
N ASP A 57 0.19 32.14 -6.13
CA ASP A 57 -0.07 32.48 -4.73
C ASP A 57 -1.29 33.43 -4.55
N ARG A 58 -1.32 34.50 -5.35
CA ARG A 58 -2.42 35.50 -5.30
C ARG A 58 -3.79 34.88 -5.61
N VAL A 59 -3.87 34.01 -6.63
CA VAL A 59 -5.12 33.31 -6.97
C VAL A 59 -5.50 32.33 -5.87
N GLN A 60 -4.54 31.66 -5.29
CA GLN A 60 -4.77 30.73 -4.18
C GLN A 60 -5.31 31.46 -2.94
N LEU A 61 -4.74 32.63 -2.58
CA LEU A 61 -5.20 33.45 -1.48
C LEU A 61 -6.62 33.97 -1.71
N ARG A 62 -6.91 34.43 -2.92
CA ARG A 62 -8.26 34.85 -3.30
C ARG A 62 -9.28 33.71 -3.16
N ASN A 63 -8.95 32.52 -3.70
CA ASN A 63 -9.85 31.37 -3.60
C ASN A 63 -10.09 30.96 -2.14
N PHE A 64 -9.04 31.02 -1.29
CA PHE A 64 -9.18 30.77 0.13
C PHE A 64 -10.08 31.82 0.80
N SER A 65 -9.86 33.09 0.48
CA SER A 65 -10.68 34.23 0.98
C SER A 65 -12.14 34.03 0.61
N ASP A 66 -12.44 33.81 -0.67
CA ASP A 66 -13.80 33.57 -1.17
C ASP A 66 -14.48 32.40 -0.45
N ARG A 67 -13.72 31.34 -0.11
CA ARG A 67 -14.29 30.16 0.53
C ARG A 67 -14.54 30.38 2.03
N ILE A 68 -13.60 30.99 2.76
CA ILE A 68 -13.75 31.19 4.21
C ILE A 68 -14.77 32.33 4.54
N LEU A 69 -14.85 33.36 3.72
CA LEU A 69 -15.84 34.44 3.88
C LEU A 69 -17.29 33.95 3.72
N LYS A 70 -17.51 32.83 3.02
CA LYS A 70 -18.83 32.16 2.93
C LYS A 70 -19.26 31.49 4.24
N GLU A 71 -18.36 31.29 5.18
CA GLU A 71 -18.65 30.67 6.50
C GLU A 71 -19.26 31.66 7.51
N ASN A 72 -19.71 32.83 7.07
CA ASN A 72 -20.34 33.88 7.91
C ASN A 72 -19.46 34.42 9.04
N ILE A 73 -18.14 34.46 8.83
CA ILE A 73 -17.22 35.13 9.75
C ILE A 73 -17.40 36.65 9.72
N PRO A 74 -17.09 37.42 10.81
CA PRO A 74 -17.28 38.85 10.88
C PRO A 74 -16.63 39.65 9.73
N ALA A 75 -15.43 39.21 9.31
CA ALA A 75 -14.68 39.86 8.23
C ALA A 75 -15.45 40.00 6.91
N LYS A 76 -16.40 39.10 6.64
CA LYS A 76 -17.26 39.13 5.42
C LYS A 76 -17.99 40.46 5.21
N ASN A 77 -18.27 41.22 6.27
CA ASN A 77 -18.99 42.46 6.19
C ASN A 77 -18.11 43.66 5.76
N TYR A 78 -16.77 43.45 5.77
CA TYR A 78 -15.82 44.58 5.58
C TYR A 78 -14.80 44.32 4.47
N ILE A 79 -14.57 43.08 4.07
CA ILE A 79 -13.60 42.73 3.04
C ILE A 79 -14.16 41.68 2.07
N THR A 80 -13.63 41.70 0.86
CA THR A 80 -13.90 40.70 -0.18
C THR A 80 -12.74 39.72 -0.36
N GLU A 81 -11.53 40.11 0.06
CA GLU A 81 -10.32 39.29 -0.03
C GLU A 81 -9.39 39.68 1.13
N PHE A 82 -8.67 38.70 1.71
CA PHE A 82 -7.63 38.97 2.69
C PHE A 82 -6.36 39.50 2.01
N ALA A 83 -5.69 40.45 2.66
CA ALA A 83 -4.48 41.07 2.12
C ALA A 83 -3.29 40.11 2.09
N ASP A 84 -3.23 39.14 3.00
CA ASP A 84 -2.13 38.19 3.20
C ASP A 84 -2.61 36.89 3.86
N TRP A 85 -1.72 35.87 3.83
CA TRP A 85 -2.02 34.55 4.41
C TRP A 85 -2.12 34.57 5.93
N GLU A 86 -1.42 35.47 6.63
CA GLU A 86 -1.51 35.56 8.09
C GLU A 86 -2.95 35.92 8.51
N LYS A 87 -3.51 36.95 7.90
CA LYS A 87 -4.92 37.39 8.16
C LYS A 87 -5.90 36.31 7.71
N ALA A 88 -5.64 35.67 6.58
CA ALA A 88 -6.51 34.63 6.05
C ALA A 88 -6.54 33.38 6.98
N PHE A 89 -5.40 32.92 7.49
CA PHE A 89 -5.37 31.81 8.44
C PHE A 89 -5.89 32.20 9.84
N ARG A 90 -5.65 33.43 10.28
CA ARG A 90 -6.20 33.93 11.55
C ARG A 90 -7.74 33.92 11.55
N ALA A 91 -8.37 34.15 10.42
CA ALA A 91 -9.82 34.07 10.25
C ALA A 91 -10.41 32.67 10.57
N ILE A 92 -9.58 31.63 10.63
CA ILE A 92 -9.99 30.30 11.14
C ILE A 92 -10.53 30.40 12.58
N LEU A 93 -9.99 31.30 13.39
CA LEU A 93 -10.42 31.51 14.78
C LEU A 93 -11.84 32.10 14.86
N ASP A 94 -12.27 32.77 13.80
CA ASP A 94 -13.58 33.42 13.72
C ASP A 94 -14.68 32.52 13.16
N LEU A 95 -14.37 31.27 12.79
CA LEU A 95 -15.37 30.33 12.29
C LEU A 95 -16.49 30.14 13.32
N PRO A 96 -17.78 30.29 12.92
CA PRO A 96 -18.91 30.38 13.84
C PRO A 96 -19.43 29.00 14.28
N TYR A 97 -18.52 28.13 14.77
CA TYR A 97 -18.85 26.76 15.14
C TYR A 97 -19.19 26.58 16.63
N GLY A 98 -19.43 27.69 17.35
CA GLY A 98 -19.81 27.69 18.76
C GLY A 98 -18.76 27.02 19.64
N SER A 99 -19.19 26.12 20.53
CA SER A 99 -18.30 25.34 21.40
C SER A 99 -17.64 24.14 20.70
N ALA A 100 -18.07 23.80 19.49
CA ALA A 100 -17.47 22.70 18.74
C ALA A 100 -16.03 23.03 18.33
N LYS A 101 -15.16 22.01 18.32
CA LYS A 101 -13.79 22.18 17.81
C LYS A 101 -13.83 22.62 16.34
N LYS A 102 -13.12 23.68 16.00
CA LYS A 102 -13.03 24.20 14.65
C LYS A 102 -12.21 23.26 13.79
N LEU A 103 -12.88 22.44 13.01
CA LEU A 103 -12.24 21.48 12.09
C LEU A 103 -11.91 22.16 10.78
N VAL A 104 -10.66 22.23 10.43
CA VAL A 104 -10.13 22.84 9.21
C VAL A 104 -9.33 21.84 8.43
N VAL A 105 -9.69 21.59 7.18
CA VAL A 105 -8.96 20.70 6.27
C VAL A 105 -8.41 21.55 5.12
N ILE A 106 -7.09 21.48 4.93
CA ILE A 106 -6.38 22.06 3.78
C ILE A 106 -5.89 20.90 2.93
N ASP A 107 -6.65 20.56 1.91
CA ASP A 107 -6.35 19.46 1.01
C ASP A 107 -5.41 19.92 -0.11
N GLU A 108 -4.51 19.02 -0.54
CA GLU A 108 -3.41 19.30 -1.48
C GLU A 108 -2.54 20.50 -1.05
N PHE A 109 -2.25 20.59 0.25
CA PHE A 109 -1.40 21.63 0.86
C PHE A 109 -0.04 21.86 0.15
N PRO A 110 0.62 20.84 -0.44
CA PRO A 110 1.82 21.06 -1.24
C PRO A 110 1.66 22.09 -2.37
N TYR A 111 0.48 22.25 -2.99
CA TYR A 111 0.29 23.27 -4.02
C TYR A 111 0.34 24.69 -3.46
N MET A 112 -0.21 24.89 -2.26
CA MET A 112 -0.14 26.18 -1.58
C MET A 112 1.32 26.56 -1.27
N CYS A 113 2.11 25.62 -0.74
CA CYS A 113 3.52 25.83 -0.42
C CYS A 113 4.42 26.04 -1.66
N ARG A 114 4.07 25.43 -2.80
CA ARG A 114 4.79 25.68 -4.08
C ARG A 114 4.53 27.08 -4.62
N GLY A 115 3.33 27.58 -4.44
CA GLY A 115 2.98 28.96 -4.80
C GLY A 115 3.64 29.98 -3.89
N ASN A 116 3.77 29.66 -2.60
CA ASN A 116 4.37 30.54 -1.60
C ASN A 116 5.12 29.74 -0.53
N ARG A 117 6.46 29.81 -0.58
CA ARG A 117 7.35 29.09 0.34
C ARG A 117 7.29 29.60 1.78
N SER A 118 6.69 30.77 2.04
CA SER A 118 6.55 31.32 3.40
C SER A 118 5.37 30.69 4.17
N ILE A 119 4.46 29.98 3.51
CA ILE A 119 3.26 29.39 4.12
C ILE A 119 3.55 28.57 5.37
N PRO A 120 4.54 27.66 5.41
CA PRO A 120 4.86 26.93 6.63
C PRO A 120 5.25 27.84 7.80
N SER A 121 5.99 28.95 7.54
CA SER A 121 6.39 29.93 8.57
C SER A 121 5.21 30.74 9.07
N VAL A 122 4.31 31.16 8.17
CA VAL A 122 3.09 31.88 8.57
C VAL A 122 2.21 31.00 9.45
N LEU A 123 2.01 29.75 9.05
CA LEU A 123 1.23 28.80 9.84
C LEU A 123 1.90 28.45 11.18
N GLN A 124 3.25 28.39 11.21
CA GLN A 124 4.03 28.20 12.43
C GLN A 124 3.75 29.33 13.44
N ASN A 125 3.88 30.59 13.02
CA ASN A 125 3.69 31.75 13.89
C ASN A 125 2.29 31.75 14.50
N LEU A 126 1.30 31.50 13.67
CA LEU A 126 -0.10 31.43 14.14
C LEU A 126 -0.34 30.23 15.05
N TRP A 127 0.29 29.10 14.77
CA TRP A 127 0.20 27.90 15.60
C TRP A 127 0.78 28.15 16.99
N ASP A 128 2.00 28.67 17.07
CA ASP A 128 2.68 28.92 18.33
C ASP A 128 2.01 30.03 19.17
N GLY A 129 1.41 31.03 18.50
CA GLY A 129 0.74 32.15 19.17
C GLY A 129 -0.70 31.86 19.60
N GLU A 130 -1.52 31.29 18.73
CA GLU A 130 -2.97 31.30 18.92
C GLU A 130 -3.64 29.91 18.77
N LEU A 131 -3.25 29.12 17.77
CA LEU A 131 -3.97 27.88 17.45
C LEU A 131 -3.69 26.75 18.43
N ARG A 132 -2.45 26.65 18.94
CA ARG A 132 -2.03 25.56 19.86
C ARG A 132 -2.85 25.49 21.14
N GLY A 133 -3.19 26.64 21.70
CA GLY A 133 -4.07 26.76 22.89
C GLY A 133 -5.56 26.76 22.58
N GLY A 134 -5.93 26.87 21.30
CA GLY A 134 -7.30 27.03 20.86
C GLY A 134 -8.06 25.72 20.70
N ASN A 135 -9.38 25.81 20.55
CA ASN A 135 -10.23 24.66 20.27
C ASN A 135 -10.33 24.44 18.76
N VAL A 136 -9.22 24.05 18.13
CA VAL A 136 -9.09 23.91 16.67
C VAL A 136 -8.38 22.60 16.29
N MET A 137 -8.73 22.04 15.15
CA MET A 137 -8.01 20.93 14.51
C MET A 137 -7.74 21.30 13.06
N VAL A 138 -6.48 21.48 12.72
CA VAL A 138 -6.02 21.75 11.34
C VAL A 138 -5.43 20.48 10.76
N ILE A 139 -5.92 20.06 9.61
CA ILE A 139 -5.43 18.90 8.88
C ILE A 139 -4.79 19.38 7.58
N LEU A 140 -3.47 19.17 7.45
CA LEU A 140 -2.70 19.44 6.24
C LEU A 140 -2.61 18.15 5.43
N CYS A 141 -3.36 18.08 4.33
CA CYS A 141 -3.40 16.88 3.49
C CYS A 141 -2.57 17.07 2.22
N GLY A 142 -1.87 16.00 1.80
CA GLY A 142 -1.10 16.04 0.55
C GLY A 142 -0.82 14.68 -0.07
N SER A 143 -0.74 14.67 -1.41
CA SER A 143 -0.40 13.49 -2.21
C SER A 143 1.07 13.47 -2.66
N ALA A 144 1.75 14.60 -2.66
CA ALA A 144 3.16 14.71 -3.04
C ALA A 144 4.08 14.15 -1.94
N MET A 145 4.33 12.85 -1.99
CA MET A 145 5.06 12.09 -0.95
C MET A 145 6.41 12.70 -0.61
N SER A 146 7.22 13.02 -1.64
CA SER A 146 8.55 13.60 -1.45
C SER A 146 8.49 14.95 -0.72
N PHE A 147 7.52 15.81 -1.08
CA PHE A 147 7.30 17.08 -0.39
C PHE A 147 6.91 16.87 1.07
N MET A 148 5.95 15.98 1.32
CA MET A 148 5.45 15.74 2.68
C MET A 148 6.55 15.18 3.60
N GLU A 149 7.36 14.23 3.11
CA GLU A 149 8.39 13.57 3.92
C GLU A 149 9.70 14.36 4.00
N LYS A 150 10.15 14.94 2.88
CA LYS A 150 11.50 15.56 2.79
C LYS A 150 11.50 17.07 2.99
N GLU A 151 10.33 17.71 2.85
CA GLU A 151 10.22 19.16 3.03
C GLU A 151 9.37 19.48 4.25
N LEU A 152 8.09 19.08 4.30
CA LEU A 152 7.18 19.46 5.38
C LEU A 152 7.55 18.83 6.75
N LEU A 153 7.94 17.58 6.76
CA LEU A 153 8.33 16.83 7.97
C LEU A 153 9.84 16.86 8.25
N ALA A 154 10.63 17.60 7.44
CA ALA A 154 12.07 17.74 7.66
C ALA A 154 12.38 18.65 8.85
N GLU A 155 13.47 18.38 9.58
CA GLU A 155 13.90 19.14 10.77
C GLU A 155 14.03 20.65 10.51
N LYS A 156 14.43 21.04 9.31
CA LYS A 156 14.57 22.43 8.89
C LYS A 156 13.23 23.14 8.59
N ASN A 157 12.12 22.42 8.54
CA ASN A 157 10.82 23.01 8.21
C ASN A 157 10.23 23.71 9.44
N PRO A 158 9.63 24.89 9.29
CA PRO A 158 8.99 25.59 10.41
C PRO A 158 7.93 24.80 11.16
N LEU A 159 7.24 23.87 10.53
CA LEU A 159 6.22 23.03 11.15
C LEU A 159 6.78 21.75 11.82
N TYR A 160 8.09 21.50 11.70
CA TYR A 160 8.72 20.36 12.36
C TYR A 160 8.52 20.43 13.90
N GLY A 161 8.14 19.29 14.50
CA GLY A 161 7.86 19.20 15.92
C GLY A 161 6.55 19.84 16.40
N ARG A 162 5.77 20.48 15.51
CA ARG A 162 4.48 21.10 15.84
C ARG A 162 3.28 20.23 15.51
N ALA A 163 3.43 19.28 14.61
CA ALA A 163 2.39 18.31 14.32
C ALA A 163 2.07 17.49 15.57
N THR A 164 0.80 17.47 15.97
CA THR A 164 0.28 16.65 17.09
C THR A 164 -0.12 15.25 16.61
N GLY A 165 -0.16 15.03 15.30
CA GLY A 165 -0.37 13.74 14.67
C GLY A 165 0.13 13.71 13.23
N ILE A 166 0.78 12.61 12.87
CA ILE A 166 1.27 12.37 11.51
C ILE A 166 0.72 11.01 11.08
N TYR A 167 -0.02 10.99 9.97
CA TYR A 167 -0.60 9.76 9.47
C TYR A 167 -0.28 9.57 7.98
N LYS A 168 0.48 8.52 7.69
CA LYS A 168 0.76 8.08 6.33
C LYS A 168 -0.29 7.06 5.91
N MET A 169 -1.25 7.50 5.12
CA MET A 169 -2.31 6.65 4.59
C MET A 169 -1.77 5.71 3.52
N LYS A 170 -2.00 4.42 3.70
CA LYS A 170 -1.60 3.36 2.76
C LYS A 170 -2.79 2.88 1.93
N GLU A 171 -2.54 2.03 0.96
CA GLU A 171 -3.57 1.23 0.31
C GLU A 171 -4.34 0.36 1.32
N MET A 172 -5.50 -0.09 0.97
CA MET A 172 -6.30 -1.00 1.79
C MET A 172 -5.65 -2.38 1.82
N GLY A 173 -5.72 -3.05 2.98
CA GLY A 173 -5.42 -4.47 3.07
C GLY A 173 -6.47 -5.32 2.35
N PHE A 174 -6.20 -6.61 2.26
CA PHE A 174 -7.09 -7.54 1.57
C PHE A 174 -8.53 -7.51 2.11
N TYR A 175 -8.70 -7.52 3.43
CA TYR A 175 -10.03 -7.58 4.05
C TYR A 175 -10.90 -6.36 3.76
N ASP A 176 -10.30 -5.18 3.68
CA ASP A 176 -11.04 -3.97 3.29
C ASP A 176 -11.31 -3.91 1.79
N ALA A 177 -10.36 -4.35 0.97
CA ALA A 177 -10.53 -4.44 -0.47
C ALA A 177 -11.63 -5.46 -0.84
N ALA A 178 -11.69 -6.60 -0.16
CA ALA A 178 -12.69 -7.63 -0.40
C ALA A 178 -14.14 -7.16 -0.13
N LYS A 179 -14.34 -6.16 0.72
CA LYS A 179 -15.66 -5.55 0.97
C LYS A 179 -16.27 -4.87 -0.28
N PHE A 180 -15.46 -4.58 -1.32
CA PHE A 180 -15.96 -4.07 -2.60
C PHE A 180 -16.66 -5.15 -3.44
N PHE A 181 -16.42 -6.43 -3.14
CA PHE A 181 -16.90 -7.59 -3.88
C PHE A 181 -17.58 -8.59 -2.92
N PRO A 182 -18.65 -8.20 -2.21
CA PRO A 182 -19.23 -9.02 -1.14
C PRO A 182 -19.70 -10.40 -1.65
N ASP A 183 -20.25 -10.45 -2.87
CA ASP A 183 -20.85 -11.64 -3.44
C ASP A 183 -19.87 -12.55 -4.19
N TYR A 184 -18.59 -12.14 -4.30
CA TYR A 184 -17.56 -12.97 -4.93
C TYR A 184 -17.20 -14.17 -4.05
N SER A 185 -16.89 -15.30 -4.71
CA SER A 185 -16.29 -16.45 -4.03
C SER A 185 -14.96 -16.06 -3.38
N ALA A 186 -14.51 -16.86 -2.42
CA ALA A 186 -13.20 -16.61 -1.79
C ALA A 186 -12.07 -16.54 -2.82
N ARG A 187 -12.08 -17.44 -3.80
CA ARG A 187 -11.14 -17.44 -4.93
C ARG A 187 -11.23 -16.15 -5.75
N ASP A 188 -12.44 -15.72 -6.14
CA ASP A 188 -12.59 -14.53 -6.97
C ASP A 188 -12.19 -13.25 -6.22
N LYS A 189 -12.39 -13.17 -4.91
CA LYS A 189 -11.88 -12.08 -4.06
C LYS A 189 -10.35 -12.02 -4.09
N VAL A 190 -9.67 -13.17 -3.98
CA VAL A 190 -8.21 -13.26 -4.11
C VAL A 190 -7.77 -12.83 -5.50
N MET A 191 -8.43 -13.31 -6.56
CA MET A 191 -8.11 -12.95 -7.96
C MET A 191 -8.30 -11.45 -8.21
N ALA A 192 -9.43 -10.86 -7.79
CA ALA A 192 -9.70 -9.44 -7.94
C ALA A 192 -8.63 -8.59 -7.20
N TYR A 193 -8.28 -8.99 -5.98
CA TYR A 193 -7.23 -8.31 -5.23
C TYR A 193 -5.84 -8.49 -5.85
N ALA A 194 -5.55 -9.65 -6.45
CA ALA A 194 -4.30 -9.89 -7.16
C ALA A 194 -4.14 -8.99 -8.40
N VAL A 195 -5.24 -8.62 -9.02
CA VAL A 195 -5.28 -7.73 -10.20
C VAL A 195 -5.25 -6.25 -9.80
N LEU A 196 -6.07 -5.84 -8.81
CA LEU A 196 -6.32 -4.42 -8.50
C LEU A 196 -5.53 -3.92 -7.29
N GLY A 197 -5.14 -4.81 -6.37
CA GLY A 197 -4.60 -4.41 -5.07
C GLY A 197 -5.64 -3.72 -4.18
N GLY A 198 -5.13 -2.90 -3.25
CA GLY A 198 -5.95 -2.20 -2.26
C GLY A 198 -6.18 -0.71 -2.54
N ILE A 199 -6.02 -0.24 -3.77
CA ILE A 199 -6.24 1.17 -4.11
C ILE A 199 -7.71 1.41 -4.41
N PRO A 200 -8.44 2.21 -3.58
CA PRO A 200 -9.89 2.38 -3.73
C PRO A 200 -10.33 2.89 -5.10
N HIS A 201 -9.48 3.70 -5.74
CA HIS A 201 -9.76 4.19 -7.09
C HIS A 201 -9.87 3.04 -8.10
N TYR A 202 -9.00 2.05 -8.03
CA TYR A 202 -9.02 0.88 -8.90
C TYR A 202 -10.20 -0.05 -8.57
N LEU A 203 -10.41 -0.29 -7.27
CA LEU A 203 -11.50 -1.14 -6.79
C LEU A 203 -12.88 -0.62 -7.22
N ARG A 204 -13.06 0.70 -7.30
CA ARG A 204 -14.31 1.33 -7.77
C ARG A 204 -14.57 1.21 -9.27
N GLN A 205 -13.55 0.94 -10.08
CA GLN A 205 -13.73 0.72 -11.52
C GLN A 205 -14.21 -0.71 -11.82
N TRP A 206 -14.18 -1.58 -10.83
CA TRP A 206 -14.59 -2.96 -10.97
C TRP A 206 -16.10 -3.10 -10.70
N ASN A 207 -16.81 -3.78 -11.59
CA ASN A 207 -18.23 -4.05 -11.42
C ASN A 207 -18.42 -5.37 -10.65
N PRO A 208 -18.93 -5.34 -9.40
CA PRO A 208 -19.08 -6.55 -8.60
C PRO A 208 -20.12 -7.54 -9.13
N ARG A 209 -20.92 -7.16 -10.12
CA ARG A 209 -21.91 -8.04 -10.78
C ARG A 209 -21.33 -8.85 -11.93
N LEU A 210 -20.15 -8.46 -12.42
CA LEU A 210 -19.44 -9.15 -13.51
C LEU A 210 -18.42 -10.12 -12.90
N THR A 211 -18.10 -11.16 -13.64
CA THR A 211 -17.02 -12.10 -13.30
C THR A 211 -15.67 -11.39 -13.34
N VAL A 212 -14.64 -12.00 -12.73
CA VAL A 212 -13.24 -11.53 -12.82
C VAL A 212 -12.81 -11.40 -14.28
N ARG A 213 -13.15 -12.39 -15.13
CA ARG A 213 -12.87 -12.38 -16.58
C ARG A 213 -13.46 -11.16 -17.28
N GLU A 214 -14.76 -10.95 -17.11
CA GLU A 214 -15.47 -9.83 -17.74
C GLU A 214 -14.92 -8.49 -17.30
N ASN A 215 -14.64 -8.33 -16.01
CA ASN A 215 -14.05 -7.11 -15.48
C ASN A 215 -12.65 -6.83 -16.06
N ILE A 216 -11.77 -7.83 -16.15
CA ILE A 216 -10.44 -7.65 -16.75
C ILE A 216 -10.58 -7.18 -18.18
N LYS A 217 -11.42 -7.83 -18.96
CA LYS A 217 -11.64 -7.47 -20.37
C LYS A 217 -12.20 -6.07 -20.54
N GLN A 218 -13.32 -5.76 -19.84
CA GLN A 218 -14.08 -4.53 -20.06
C GLN A 218 -13.47 -3.32 -19.35
N ASN A 219 -12.91 -3.49 -18.16
CA ASN A 219 -12.50 -2.38 -17.29
C ASN A 219 -10.97 -2.15 -17.26
N ILE A 220 -10.17 -3.08 -17.82
CA ILE A 220 -8.71 -2.95 -17.87
C ILE A 220 -8.19 -3.00 -19.32
N LEU A 221 -8.53 -4.05 -20.08
CA LEU A 221 -7.93 -4.30 -21.40
C LEU A 221 -8.62 -3.55 -22.54
N THR A 222 -9.85 -3.07 -22.35
CA THR A 222 -10.57 -2.34 -23.38
C THR A 222 -10.10 -0.89 -23.44
N LYS A 223 -9.68 -0.44 -24.63
CA LYS A 223 -9.30 0.95 -24.90
C LYS A 223 -10.43 1.92 -24.53
N GLY A 224 -10.08 3.00 -23.85
CA GLY A 224 -11.01 4.03 -23.39
C GLY A 224 -11.59 3.80 -22.00
N CYS A 225 -11.41 2.66 -21.36
CA CYS A 225 -11.73 2.52 -19.95
C CYS A 225 -10.68 3.23 -19.08
N ILE A 226 -11.09 3.61 -17.85
CA ILE A 226 -10.24 4.43 -16.96
C ILE A 226 -8.92 3.70 -16.63
N LEU A 227 -8.97 2.40 -16.35
CA LEU A 227 -7.79 1.65 -15.95
C LEU A 227 -6.82 1.39 -17.11
N TYR A 228 -7.27 1.41 -18.35
CA TYR A 228 -6.41 1.24 -19.53
C TYR A 228 -5.26 2.25 -19.58
N SER A 229 -5.56 3.52 -19.32
CA SER A 229 -4.57 4.61 -19.38
C SER A 229 -4.02 5.01 -17.99
N GLU A 230 -4.46 4.34 -16.93
CA GLU A 230 -4.17 4.74 -15.54
C GLU A 230 -2.69 4.76 -15.22
N VAL A 231 -1.95 3.71 -15.63
CA VAL A 231 -0.53 3.58 -15.34
C VAL A 231 0.25 4.71 -16.00
N GLU A 232 -0.03 4.97 -17.27
CA GLU A 232 0.59 6.05 -18.03
C GLU A 232 0.32 7.42 -17.40
N PHE A 233 -0.94 7.72 -17.10
CA PHE A 233 -1.30 8.99 -16.46
C PHE A 233 -0.63 9.19 -15.11
N LEU A 234 -0.56 8.15 -14.29
CA LEU A 234 0.07 8.25 -12.97
C LEU A 234 1.60 8.48 -13.11
N LEU A 235 2.26 7.78 -14.00
CA LEU A 235 3.70 7.97 -14.22
C LEU A 235 4.01 9.37 -14.76
N HIS A 236 3.24 9.87 -15.73
CA HIS A 236 3.42 11.23 -16.26
C HIS A 236 3.16 12.34 -15.23
N GLN A 237 2.26 12.12 -14.27
CA GLN A 237 2.02 13.09 -13.20
C GLN A 237 3.14 13.16 -12.16
N GLU A 238 3.83 12.04 -11.91
CA GLU A 238 4.82 11.94 -10.84
C GLU A 238 6.27 11.96 -11.34
N LEU A 239 6.52 11.61 -12.61
CA LEU A 239 7.85 11.38 -13.16
C LEU A 239 8.06 12.13 -14.48
N ARG A 240 9.31 12.52 -14.76
CA ARG A 240 9.66 13.27 -15.98
C ARG A 240 10.12 12.36 -17.14
N GLU A 241 10.92 11.34 -16.85
CA GLU A 241 11.53 10.44 -17.84
C GLU A 241 10.81 9.09 -17.87
N THR A 242 9.53 9.09 -18.25
CA THR A 242 8.64 7.92 -18.13
C THR A 242 9.11 6.69 -18.88
N SER A 243 9.81 6.82 -20.01
CA SER A 243 10.31 5.69 -20.80
C SER A 243 11.30 4.80 -20.02
N LEU A 244 12.24 5.40 -19.27
CA LEU A 244 13.20 4.66 -18.45
C LEU A 244 12.51 3.99 -17.26
N TYR A 245 11.53 4.66 -16.66
CA TYR A 245 10.74 4.06 -15.58
C TYR A 245 9.90 2.88 -16.08
N ASN A 246 9.30 2.99 -17.27
CA ASN A 246 8.57 1.89 -17.90
C ASN A 246 9.45 0.65 -18.06
N SER A 247 10.67 0.79 -18.61
CA SER A 247 11.60 -0.32 -18.79
C SER A 247 12.01 -0.98 -17.46
N ILE A 248 12.19 -0.19 -16.39
CA ILE A 248 12.52 -0.71 -15.06
C ILE A 248 11.32 -1.45 -14.45
N ILE A 249 10.12 -0.88 -14.53
CA ILE A 249 8.90 -1.49 -13.97
C ILE A 249 8.60 -2.79 -14.73
N GLU A 250 8.72 -2.80 -16.05
CA GLU A 250 8.57 -3.99 -16.88
C GLU A 250 9.57 -5.07 -16.47
N ALA A 251 10.85 -4.73 -16.33
CA ALA A 251 11.88 -5.68 -15.91
C ALA A 251 11.53 -6.33 -14.55
N VAL A 252 11.05 -5.54 -13.58
CA VAL A 252 10.63 -6.06 -12.27
C VAL A 252 9.36 -6.91 -12.39
N ALA A 253 8.38 -6.50 -13.20
CA ALA A 253 7.14 -7.24 -13.44
C ALA A 253 7.39 -8.62 -14.06
N LEU A 254 8.40 -8.71 -14.94
CA LEU A 254 8.85 -9.95 -15.58
C LEU A 254 9.77 -10.80 -14.69
N GLY A 255 9.87 -10.51 -13.40
CA GLY A 255 10.56 -11.34 -12.41
C GLY A 255 12.04 -11.02 -12.20
N ASN A 256 12.59 -9.95 -12.79
CA ASN A 256 13.95 -9.51 -12.48
C ASN A 256 13.97 -8.79 -11.13
N THR A 257 14.51 -9.44 -10.11
CA THR A 257 14.41 -8.95 -8.71
C THR A 257 15.73 -8.41 -8.15
N LYS A 258 16.85 -8.65 -8.80
CA LYS A 258 18.18 -8.13 -8.40
C LYS A 258 18.53 -6.88 -9.18
N LEU A 259 19.21 -5.92 -8.54
CA LEU A 259 19.60 -4.65 -9.18
C LEU A 259 20.33 -4.86 -10.53
N SER A 260 21.29 -5.78 -10.59
CA SER A 260 22.04 -6.08 -11.82
C SER A 260 21.15 -6.64 -12.93
N ALA A 261 20.23 -7.56 -12.59
CA ALA A 261 19.31 -8.15 -13.56
C ALA A 261 18.32 -7.10 -14.10
N ILE A 262 17.81 -6.21 -13.23
CA ILE A 262 16.93 -5.11 -13.62
C ILE A 262 17.69 -4.15 -14.56
N SER A 263 18.92 -3.75 -14.22
CA SER A 263 19.75 -2.87 -15.04
C SER A 263 20.00 -3.46 -16.43
N GLN A 264 20.38 -4.72 -16.48
CA GLN A 264 20.61 -5.44 -17.73
C GLN A 264 19.32 -5.55 -18.57
N LYS A 265 18.20 -5.94 -17.97
CA LYS A 265 16.91 -6.11 -18.68
C LYS A 265 16.35 -4.78 -19.18
N SER A 266 16.53 -3.68 -18.43
CA SER A 266 16.08 -2.34 -18.83
C SER A 266 17.06 -1.60 -19.74
N LEU A 267 18.14 -2.25 -20.17
CA LEU A 267 19.18 -1.69 -21.06
C LEU A 267 19.81 -0.39 -20.52
N ILE A 268 19.88 -0.27 -19.20
CA ILE A 268 20.54 0.86 -18.53
C ILE A 268 21.96 0.41 -18.16
N GLU A 269 22.96 0.98 -18.83
CA GLU A 269 24.37 0.57 -18.67
C GLU A 269 24.90 0.77 -17.25
N ASP A 270 24.42 1.81 -16.55
CA ASP A 270 24.87 2.15 -15.21
C ASP A 270 23.89 1.69 -14.13
N ALA A 271 24.29 0.68 -13.34
CA ALA A 271 23.52 0.18 -12.21
C ALA A 271 23.28 1.23 -11.12
N SER A 272 24.16 2.24 -10.99
CA SER A 272 23.94 3.34 -10.04
C SER A 272 22.77 4.21 -10.47
N LYS A 273 22.62 4.46 -11.75
CA LYS A 273 21.48 5.16 -12.34
C LYS A 273 20.18 4.38 -12.12
N THR A 274 20.18 3.06 -12.38
CA THR A 274 19.05 2.18 -12.09
C THR A 274 18.64 2.24 -10.61
N SER A 275 19.60 2.29 -9.69
CA SER A 275 19.34 2.42 -8.25
C SER A 275 18.59 3.72 -7.90
N VAL A 276 18.93 4.85 -8.57
CA VAL A 276 18.22 6.12 -8.38
C VAL A 276 16.75 6.02 -8.84
N TYR A 277 16.51 5.45 -10.01
CA TYR A 277 15.15 5.24 -10.52
C TYR A 277 14.32 4.32 -9.60
N LEU A 278 14.92 3.21 -9.14
CA LEU A 278 14.26 2.30 -8.19
C LEU A 278 13.94 3.01 -6.87
N LYS A 279 14.84 3.90 -6.38
CA LYS A 279 14.57 4.70 -5.20
C LYS A 279 13.36 5.61 -5.39
N ASN A 280 13.25 6.29 -6.53
CA ASN A 280 12.10 7.13 -6.83
C ASN A 280 10.79 6.30 -6.90
N LEU A 281 10.82 5.12 -7.53
CA LEU A 281 9.68 4.21 -7.57
C LEU A 281 9.30 3.69 -6.18
N MET A 282 10.28 3.49 -5.28
CA MET A 282 10.00 3.13 -3.88
C MET A 282 9.37 4.29 -3.11
N GLU A 283 9.79 5.53 -3.34
CA GLU A 283 9.18 6.72 -2.75
C GLU A 283 7.72 6.89 -3.20
N LEU A 284 7.42 6.56 -4.46
CA LEU A 284 6.05 6.55 -5.00
C LEU A 284 5.23 5.33 -4.53
N GLY A 285 5.85 4.36 -3.88
CA GLY A 285 5.17 3.14 -3.43
C GLY A 285 4.78 2.21 -4.58
N ILE A 286 5.46 2.27 -5.73
CA ILE A 286 5.26 1.36 -6.88
C ILE A 286 6.12 0.12 -6.73
N VAL A 287 7.34 0.28 -6.22
CA VAL A 287 8.32 -0.79 -5.96
C VAL A 287 8.64 -0.83 -4.48
N LYS A 288 8.91 -1.99 -3.94
CA LYS A 288 9.55 -2.17 -2.63
C LYS A 288 10.83 -2.97 -2.78
N ARG A 289 11.73 -2.77 -1.83
CA ARG A 289 12.87 -3.65 -1.63
C ARG A 289 12.54 -4.59 -0.48
N GLU A 290 12.35 -5.86 -0.79
CA GLU A 290 11.98 -6.90 0.18
C GLU A 290 13.23 -7.61 0.68
N PHE A 291 13.29 -7.84 1.98
CA PHE A 291 14.36 -8.57 2.64
C PHE A 291 13.81 -9.82 3.30
N SER A 292 14.64 -10.85 3.44
CA SER A 292 14.31 -11.96 4.30
C SER A 292 13.95 -11.47 5.70
N VAL A 293 12.91 -12.03 6.32
CA VAL A 293 12.37 -11.59 7.62
C VAL A 293 13.41 -11.61 8.74
N ASP A 294 14.45 -12.41 8.61
CA ASP A 294 15.55 -12.54 9.55
C ASP A 294 16.71 -11.56 9.30
N THR A 295 16.67 -10.78 8.19
CA THR A 295 17.71 -9.81 7.88
C THR A 295 17.79 -8.71 8.94
N LYS A 296 18.99 -8.48 9.47
CA LYS A 296 19.24 -7.42 10.46
C LYS A 296 19.18 -6.04 9.79
N MET A 297 18.72 -5.01 10.53
CA MET A 297 18.63 -3.64 10.01
C MET A 297 19.95 -3.13 9.40
N LYS A 298 21.09 -3.41 10.03
CA LYS A 298 22.41 -3.03 9.52
C LYS A 298 22.72 -3.62 8.14
N GLU A 299 22.20 -4.82 7.87
CA GLU A 299 22.42 -5.53 6.62
C GLU A 299 21.52 -5.03 5.48
N GLN A 300 20.39 -4.39 5.82
CA GLN A 300 19.47 -3.81 4.84
C GLN A 300 20.07 -2.60 4.10
N ALA A 301 21.07 -1.95 4.69
CA ALA A 301 21.82 -0.87 4.03
C ALA A 301 22.67 -1.35 2.83
N ASN A 302 23.03 -2.66 2.79
CA ASN A 302 23.84 -3.21 1.70
C ASN A 302 23.02 -3.29 0.39
N ALA A 303 23.51 -2.61 -0.66
CA ALA A 303 22.85 -2.54 -1.97
C ALA A 303 22.61 -3.90 -2.63
N ASN A 304 23.45 -4.90 -2.35
CA ASN A 304 23.36 -6.23 -2.95
C ASN A 304 22.40 -7.20 -2.21
N ARG A 305 21.83 -6.78 -1.06
CA ARG A 305 20.88 -7.61 -0.31
C ARG A 305 19.44 -7.18 -0.60
N GLY A 306 18.52 -8.13 -0.45
CA GLY A 306 17.11 -7.93 -0.76
C GLY A 306 16.79 -8.06 -2.25
N ILE A 307 15.51 -8.06 -2.54
CA ILE A 307 14.95 -8.19 -3.88
C ILE A 307 13.95 -7.06 -4.14
N TYR A 308 13.91 -6.56 -5.36
CA TYR A 308 12.94 -5.56 -5.79
C TYR A 308 11.66 -6.25 -6.28
N ARG A 309 10.50 -5.78 -5.81
CA ARG A 309 9.18 -6.27 -6.23
C ARG A 309 8.22 -5.11 -6.43
N LEU A 310 7.28 -5.25 -7.34
CA LEU A 310 6.15 -4.33 -7.44
C LEU A 310 5.25 -4.49 -6.22
N THR A 311 4.91 -3.38 -5.60
CA THR A 311 3.93 -3.32 -4.50
C THR A 311 2.53 -3.10 -5.01
N ASP A 312 2.38 -2.32 -6.08
CA ASP A 312 1.11 -2.06 -6.72
C ASP A 312 0.72 -3.25 -7.60
N HIS A 313 -0.32 -3.98 -7.18
CA HIS A 313 -0.78 -5.17 -7.90
C HIS A 313 -1.32 -4.82 -9.28
N PHE A 314 -1.97 -3.66 -9.43
CA PHE A 314 -2.47 -3.22 -10.71
C PHE A 314 -1.33 -2.90 -11.69
N PHE A 315 -0.28 -2.22 -11.24
CA PHE A 315 0.94 -2.04 -12.04
C PHE A 315 1.56 -3.38 -12.43
N ARG A 316 1.62 -4.33 -11.49
CA ARG A 316 2.14 -5.67 -11.76
C ARG A 316 1.31 -6.38 -12.83
N PHE A 317 -0.02 -6.29 -12.74
CA PHE A 317 -0.92 -6.87 -13.74
C PHE A 317 -0.76 -6.18 -15.11
N TRP A 318 -0.76 -4.86 -15.14
CA TRP A 318 -0.65 -4.09 -16.36
C TRP A 318 0.65 -4.39 -17.12
N TYR A 319 1.80 -4.38 -16.45
CA TYR A 319 3.08 -4.67 -17.09
C TYR A 319 3.25 -6.15 -17.47
N ALA A 320 2.63 -7.07 -16.74
CA ALA A 320 2.67 -8.49 -17.08
C ALA A 320 1.82 -8.83 -18.30
N PHE A 321 0.69 -8.14 -18.52
CA PHE A 321 -0.30 -8.54 -19.53
C PHE A 321 -0.72 -7.42 -20.49
N GLY A 322 -0.96 -6.22 -20.00
CA GLY A 322 -1.42 -5.09 -20.82
C GLY A 322 -0.28 -4.46 -21.62
N PHE A 323 0.78 -4.04 -20.94
CA PHE A 323 1.89 -3.33 -21.56
C PHE A 323 2.61 -4.16 -22.64
N VAL A 324 2.89 -5.43 -22.36
CA VAL A 324 3.57 -6.34 -23.32
C VAL A 324 2.71 -6.68 -24.53
N ASN A 325 1.39 -6.54 -24.45
CA ASN A 325 0.44 -6.78 -25.54
C ASN A 325 -0.23 -5.48 -26.02
N PHE A 326 0.41 -4.32 -25.76
CA PHE A 326 -0.21 -3.02 -25.99
C PHE A 326 -0.64 -2.81 -27.46
N SER A 327 0.16 -3.27 -28.43
CA SER A 327 -0.19 -3.17 -29.85
C SER A 327 -1.50 -3.88 -30.17
N GLN A 328 -1.70 -5.11 -29.67
CA GLN A 328 -2.94 -5.87 -29.87
C GLN A 328 -4.15 -5.17 -29.21
N LEU A 329 -3.93 -4.59 -28.02
CA LEU A 329 -4.98 -3.83 -27.34
C LEU A 329 -5.35 -2.54 -28.07
N GLU A 330 -4.38 -1.86 -28.71
CA GLU A 330 -4.64 -0.69 -29.56
C GLU A 330 -5.46 -1.05 -30.81
N ASP A 331 -5.25 -2.27 -31.36
CA ASP A 331 -6.04 -2.84 -32.45
C ASP A 331 -7.44 -3.33 -32.01
N GLY A 332 -7.74 -3.27 -30.69
CA GLY A 332 -9.06 -3.62 -30.16
C GLY A 332 -9.21 -5.09 -29.73
N ASP A 333 -8.13 -5.89 -29.73
CA ASP A 333 -8.17 -7.33 -29.42
C ASP A 333 -8.03 -7.62 -27.92
N ALA A 334 -8.88 -7.02 -27.10
CA ALA A 334 -8.94 -7.30 -25.65
C ALA A 334 -9.31 -8.77 -25.37
N ASP A 335 -10.10 -9.38 -26.22
CA ASP A 335 -10.51 -10.78 -26.10
C ASP A 335 -9.33 -11.73 -26.33
N GLY A 336 -8.58 -11.56 -27.40
CA GLY A 336 -7.40 -12.37 -27.70
C GLY A 336 -6.33 -12.22 -26.61
N VAL A 337 -6.02 -11.01 -26.19
CA VAL A 337 -5.06 -10.78 -25.09
C VAL A 337 -5.52 -11.49 -23.82
N TYR A 338 -6.81 -11.44 -23.48
CA TYR A 338 -7.30 -12.16 -22.32
C TYR A 338 -7.13 -13.68 -22.47
N GLU A 339 -7.61 -14.26 -23.57
CA GLU A 339 -7.65 -15.72 -23.73
C GLU A 339 -6.24 -16.34 -23.86
N TYR A 340 -5.33 -15.66 -24.55
CA TYR A 340 -4.01 -16.22 -24.86
C TYR A 340 -2.90 -15.78 -23.90
N ALA A 341 -3.01 -14.63 -23.26
CA ALA A 341 -1.98 -14.14 -22.33
C ALA A 341 -2.43 -14.16 -20.86
N VAL A 342 -3.63 -13.66 -20.56
CA VAL A 342 -4.09 -13.51 -19.17
C VAL A 342 -4.60 -14.82 -18.58
N ALA A 343 -5.59 -15.44 -19.21
CA ALA A 343 -6.30 -16.59 -18.66
C ALA A 343 -5.37 -17.78 -18.31
N PRO A 344 -4.38 -18.16 -19.15
CA PRO A 344 -3.48 -19.26 -18.83
C PRO A 344 -2.56 -18.98 -17.64
N ALA A 345 -2.19 -17.71 -17.40
CA ALA A 345 -1.21 -17.31 -16.41
C ALA A 345 -1.81 -16.70 -15.12
N LEU A 346 -3.10 -16.31 -15.14
CA LEU A 346 -3.71 -15.53 -14.08
C LEU A 346 -3.67 -16.23 -12.72
N HIS A 347 -3.82 -17.54 -12.70
CA HIS A 347 -3.80 -18.33 -11.48
C HIS A 347 -2.41 -18.32 -10.83
N GLU A 348 -1.37 -18.58 -11.60
CA GLU A 348 0.03 -18.51 -11.15
C GLU A 348 0.42 -17.07 -10.76
N PHE A 349 -0.06 -16.10 -11.55
CA PHE A 349 0.11 -14.67 -11.25
C PHE A 349 -0.48 -14.30 -9.87
N ALA A 350 -1.58 -14.90 -9.44
CA ALA A 350 -2.22 -14.60 -8.16
C ALA A 350 -1.51 -15.27 -6.95
N ALA A 351 -0.74 -16.35 -7.15
CA ALA A 351 -0.14 -17.12 -6.06
C ALA A 351 0.71 -16.30 -5.08
N PRO A 352 1.62 -15.38 -5.48
CA PRO A 352 2.36 -14.54 -4.55
C PRO A 352 1.48 -13.59 -3.73
N VAL A 353 0.30 -13.22 -4.26
CA VAL A 353 -0.65 -12.37 -3.54
C VAL A 353 -1.41 -13.18 -2.50
N PHE A 354 -1.73 -14.43 -2.79
CA PHE A 354 -2.28 -15.35 -1.78
C PHE A 354 -1.35 -15.51 -0.58
N GLU A 355 -0.03 -15.60 -0.79
CA GLU A 355 0.94 -15.61 0.31
C GLU A 355 0.90 -14.29 1.14
N GLU A 356 0.72 -13.15 0.48
CA GLU A 356 0.56 -11.86 1.18
C GLU A 356 -0.72 -11.84 2.03
N ILE A 357 -1.81 -12.39 1.50
CA ILE A 357 -3.08 -12.55 2.22
C ILE A 357 -2.91 -13.48 3.42
N CYS A 358 -2.21 -14.61 3.26
CA CYS A 358 -1.91 -15.53 4.37
C CYS A 358 -1.08 -14.85 5.47
N ARG A 359 -0.10 -14.01 5.10
CA ARG A 359 0.64 -13.20 6.08
C ARG A 359 -0.25 -12.17 6.78
N GLU A 360 -1.19 -11.55 6.06
CA GLU A 360 -2.18 -10.63 6.65
C GLU A 360 -3.10 -11.38 7.61
N PHE A 361 -3.60 -12.55 7.23
CA PHE A 361 -4.40 -13.43 8.09
C PHE A 361 -3.70 -13.77 9.41
N ILE A 362 -2.41 -14.15 9.37
CA ILE A 362 -1.64 -14.43 10.59
C ILE A 362 -1.48 -13.17 11.44
N ARG A 363 -1.33 -11.97 10.85
CA ARG A 363 -1.30 -10.71 11.60
C ARG A 363 -2.61 -10.45 12.34
N GLU A 364 -3.74 -10.72 11.68
CA GLU A 364 -5.06 -10.55 12.31
C GLU A 364 -5.28 -11.57 13.44
N LYS A 365 -4.86 -12.83 13.25
CA LYS A 365 -4.88 -13.84 14.32
C LYS A 365 -4.03 -13.41 15.53
N GLN A 366 -2.87 -12.80 15.31
CA GLN A 366 -2.07 -12.27 16.42
C GLN A 366 -2.80 -11.14 17.17
N LYS A 367 -3.44 -10.21 16.47
CA LYS A 367 -4.22 -9.13 17.10
C LYS A 367 -5.34 -9.69 17.99
N LYS A 368 -5.98 -10.78 17.56
CA LYS A 368 -7.02 -11.49 18.32
C LYS A 368 -6.46 -12.46 19.37
N LYS A 369 -5.13 -12.60 19.50
CA LYS A 369 -4.44 -13.54 20.40
C LYS A 369 -4.78 -15.02 20.15
N GLU A 370 -4.99 -15.38 18.90
CA GLU A 370 -5.35 -16.74 18.46
C GLU A 370 -4.14 -17.57 18.03
N LEU A 371 -2.93 -17.08 18.19
CA LEU A 371 -1.69 -17.80 17.88
C LEU A 371 -1.09 -18.44 19.13
N PRO A 372 -0.33 -19.55 19.00
CA PRO A 372 0.28 -20.24 20.13
C PRO A 372 1.36 -19.42 20.83
N PHE A 373 1.93 -18.42 20.16
CA PHE A 373 2.91 -17.48 20.73
C PHE A 373 2.77 -16.12 20.06
N ARG A 374 3.40 -15.09 20.65
CA ARG A 374 3.46 -13.75 20.08
C ARG A 374 4.75 -13.59 19.30
N TYR A 375 4.67 -13.34 18.00
CA TYR A 375 5.86 -13.06 17.19
C TYR A 375 6.21 -11.56 17.18
N ALA A 376 7.51 -11.26 17.01
CA ALA A 376 8.03 -9.91 16.84
C ALA A 376 8.05 -9.47 15.37
N LYS A 377 8.26 -10.40 14.44
CA LYS A 377 8.32 -10.14 12.99
C LYS A 377 7.61 -11.23 12.22
N ILE A 378 7.01 -10.86 11.08
CA ILE A 378 6.44 -11.78 10.11
C ILE A 378 6.79 -11.32 8.69
N GLY A 379 7.18 -12.25 7.84
CA GLY A 379 7.53 -11.99 6.45
C GLY A 379 7.86 -13.28 5.70
N ARG A 380 8.38 -13.13 4.49
CA ARG A 380 9.02 -14.21 3.73
C ARG A 380 10.43 -14.42 4.26
N TRP A 381 10.86 -15.68 4.33
CA TRP A 381 12.25 -16.01 4.56
C TRP A 381 12.89 -16.49 3.27
N MET A 382 14.08 -15.99 2.99
CA MET A 382 14.89 -16.36 1.82
C MET A 382 16.26 -16.82 2.31
N GLY A 383 16.64 -18.02 1.94
CA GLY A 383 17.88 -18.61 2.41
C GLY A 383 18.44 -19.65 1.43
N LYS A 384 19.35 -20.44 1.93
CA LYS A 384 19.95 -21.54 1.17
C LYS A 384 19.81 -22.82 1.96
N THR A 385 19.47 -23.91 1.28
CA THR A 385 19.43 -25.26 1.85
C THR A 385 20.28 -26.20 1.02
N THR A 386 20.64 -27.34 1.60
CA THR A 386 21.37 -28.39 0.89
C THR A 386 20.36 -29.41 0.40
N VAL A 387 20.33 -29.62 -0.90
CA VAL A 387 19.48 -30.62 -1.57
C VAL A 387 20.34 -31.72 -2.19
N ARG A 388 19.78 -32.91 -2.27
CA ARG A 388 20.42 -34.01 -3.01
C ARG A 388 20.39 -33.69 -4.50
N ASP A 389 21.54 -33.88 -5.16
CA ASP A 389 21.69 -33.74 -6.60
C ASP A 389 22.71 -34.78 -7.08
N GLU A 390 22.22 -35.83 -7.72
CA GLU A 390 23.06 -36.96 -8.20
C GLU A 390 24.13 -36.51 -9.22
N LYS A 391 23.95 -35.34 -9.83
CA LYS A 391 24.91 -34.76 -10.78
C LYS A 391 25.96 -33.86 -10.12
N ALA A 392 25.78 -33.52 -8.83
CA ALA A 392 26.72 -32.66 -8.13
C ALA A 392 27.88 -33.47 -7.52
N PRO A 393 29.10 -32.90 -7.47
CA PRO A 393 30.20 -33.51 -6.76
C PRO A 393 29.85 -33.77 -5.29
N GLY A 394 29.92 -35.04 -4.85
CA GLY A 394 29.50 -35.43 -3.50
C GLY A 394 28.00 -35.64 -3.30
N GLY A 395 27.19 -35.62 -4.38
CA GLY A 395 25.77 -35.91 -4.32
C GLY A 395 24.88 -34.82 -3.64
N LEU A 396 25.47 -33.66 -3.36
CA LEU A 396 24.78 -32.54 -2.65
C LEU A 396 25.01 -31.21 -3.37
N ARG A 397 23.96 -30.39 -3.45
CA ARG A 397 24.01 -29.05 -4.01
C ARG A 397 23.36 -28.05 -3.06
N THR A 398 23.95 -26.88 -2.93
CA THR A 398 23.30 -25.74 -2.27
C THR A 398 22.28 -25.11 -3.23
N ALA A 399 21.01 -25.03 -2.82
CA ALA A 399 19.94 -24.40 -3.56
C ALA A 399 19.36 -23.21 -2.78
N GLU A 400 18.98 -22.18 -3.49
CA GLU A 400 18.16 -21.10 -2.90
C GLU A 400 16.80 -21.68 -2.53
N THR A 401 16.27 -21.27 -1.39
CA THR A 401 14.98 -21.72 -0.87
C THR A 401 14.26 -20.59 -0.19
N GLU A 402 12.94 -20.68 -0.14
CA GLU A 402 12.10 -19.69 0.53
C GLU A 402 11.01 -20.37 1.38
N ILE A 403 10.56 -19.64 2.40
CA ILE A 403 9.41 -19.96 3.23
C ILE A 403 8.44 -18.79 3.07
N ASP A 404 7.21 -19.06 2.67
CA ASP A 404 6.23 -18.04 2.30
C ASP A 404 5.79 -17.19 3.49
N VAL A 405 5.62 -17.82 4.64
CA VAL A 405 5.22 -17.18 5.89
C VAL A 405 6.14 -17.63 7.01
N LEU A 406 7.03 -16.75 7.47
CA LEU A 406 7.80 -17.01 8.67
C LEU A 406 7.50 -15.90 9.71
N ALA A 407 6.87 -16.32 10.83
CA ALA A 407 6.69 -15.44 11.98
C ALA A 407 7.69 -15.85 13.08
N VAL A 408 8.39 -14.86 13.64
CA VAL A 408 9.59 -15.10 14.45
C VAL A 408 9.51 -14.38 15.80
N ASP A 409 9.66 -15.13 16.89
CA ASP A 409 10.12 -14.61 18.17
C ASP A 409 11.53 -15.17 18.45
N ARG A 410 12.55 -14.35 18.27
CA ARG A 410 13.94 -14.77 18.46
C ARG A 410 14.33 -14.93 19.93
N GLU A 411 13.72 -14.17 20.80
CA GLU A 411 14.05 -14.20 22.23
C GLU A 411 13.51 -15.49 22.87
N ALA A 412 12.29 -15.88 22.52
CA ALA A 412 11.71 -17.15 22.93
C ALA A 412 12.20 -18.35 22.11
N GLY A 413 12.85 -18.15 20.96
CA GLY A 413 13.24 -19.22 20.04
C GLY A 413 12.04 -19.93 19.40
N GLU A 414 10.89 -19.24 19.26
CA GLU A 414 9.68 -19.77 18.67
C GLU A 414 9.44 -19.24 17.26
N TYR A 415 9.03 -20.13 16.35
CA TYR A 415 8.78 -19.82 14.94
C TYR A 415 7.46 -20.42 14.47
N LEU A 416 6.67 -19.63 13.72
CA LEU A 416 5.55 -20.17 12.95
C LEU A 416 5.96 -20.20 11.49
N VAL A 417 5.95 -21.40 10.93
CA VAL A 417 6.33 -21.67 9.54
C VAL A 417 5.07 -21.93 8.74
N GLY A 418 4.87 -21.16 7.69
CA GLY A 418 3.74 -21.31 6.79
C GLY A 418 4.18 -21.54 5.35
N GLU A 419 3.54 -22.50 4.70
CA GLU A 419 3.65 -22.75 3.26
C GLU A 419 2.28 -22.54 2.63
N CYS A 420 2.25 -21.86 1.48
CA CYS A 420 1.03 -21.50 0.78
C CYS A 420 0.94 -22.22 -0.56
N LYS A 421 -0.21 -22.85 -0.84
CA LYS A 421 -0.49 -23.49 -2.13
C LYS A 421 -1.76 -22.92 -2.74
N PHE A 422 -1.56 -22.03 -3.71
CA PHE A 422 -2.63 -21.49 -4.53
C PHE A 422 -2.65 -22.23 -5.87
N LYS A 423 -3.33 -23.36 -5.91
CA LYS A 423 -3.40 -24.28 -7.05
C LYS A 423 -4.67 -25.12 -7.01
N ALA A 424 -5.11 -25.59 -8.19
CA ALA A 424 -6.35 -26.37 -8.34
C ALA A 424 -6.33 -27.77 -7.69
N SER A 425 -5.15 -28.28 -7.30
CA SER A 425 -5.02 -29.58 -6.62
C SER A 425 -4.79 -29.40 -5.11
N PRO A 426 -5.24 -30.35 -4.28
CA PRO A 426 -4.99 -30.29 -2.85
C PRO A 426 -3.51 -30.21 -2.48
N PHE A 427 -3.21 -29.56 -1.36
CA PHE A 427 -1.87 -29.54 -0.77
C PHE A 427 -1.52 -30.96 -0.31
N SER A 428 -0.45 -31.52 -0.85
CA SER A 428 -0.07 -32.93 -0.64
C SER A 428 0.86 -33.12 0.55
N TYR A 429 0.88 -34.35 1.08
CA TYR A 429 1.82 -34.73 2.13
C TYR A 429 3.28 -34.63 1.69
N SER A 430 3.60 -34.92 0.42
CA SER A 430 4.96 -34.75 -0.11
C SER A 430 5.42 -33.30 -0.09
N GLU A 431 4.58 -32.35 -0.46
CA GLU A 431 4.89 -30.92 -0.40
C GLU A 431 5.10 -30.43 1.04
N TYR A 432 4.38 -31.01 2.01
CA TYR A 432 4.62 -30.74 3.43
C TYR A 432 6.02 -31.24 3.86
N LEU A 433 6.43 -32.43 3.44
CA LEU A 433 7.77 -32.92 3.72
C LEU A 433 8.86 -32.04 3.10
N ASP A 434 8.65 -31.53 1.88
CA ASP A 434 9.55 -30.59 1.24
C ASP A 434 9.68 -29.29 2.07
N THR A 435 8.59 -28.82 2.66
CA THR A 435 8.62 -27.67 3.58
C THR A 435 9.49 -27.93 4.80
N LEU A 436 9.42 -29.14 5.38
CA LEU A 436 10.29 -29.51 6.52
C LEU A 436 11.77 -29.54 6.15
N VAL A 437 12.11 -29.90 4.92
CA VAL A 437 13.50 -29.84 4.41
C VAL A 437 14.00 -28.40 4.28
N LYS A 438 13.16 -27.48 3.83
CA LYS A 438 13.50 -26.05 3.76
C LYS A 438 13.93 -25.46 5.12
N LEU A 439 13.46 -26.04 6.22
CA LEU A 439 13.73 -25.58 7.59
C LEU A 439 15.07 -26.05 8.16
N MET A 440 15.77 -26.96 7.50
CA MET A 440 17.03 -27.49 8.01
C MET A 440 18.05 -26.43 8.44
N PRO A 441 18.20 -25.30 7.71
CA PRO A 441 19.09 -24.21 8.11
C PRO A 441 18.68 -23.48 9.40
N LEU A 442 17.41 -23.60 9.84
CA LEU A 442 16.86 -22.91 11.00
C LEU A 442 16.75 -23.82 12.24
N LYS A 443 17.05 -25.12 12.12
CA LYS A 443 16.74 -26.16 13.14
C LYS A 443 17.54 -26.12 14.43
N GLU A 444 18.61 -25.33 14.54
CA GLU A 444 19.36 -25.27 15.78
C GLU A 444 18.60 -24.47 16.87
N LYS A 445 18.06 -25.19 17.85
CA LYS A 445 17.46 -24.65 19.10
C LYS A 445 16.14 -23.86 18.95
N ALA A 446 15.30 -24.20 17.96
CA ALA A 446 14.03 -23.52 17.74
C ALA A 446 12.83 -24.45 17.95
N LYS A 447 11.73 -23.89 18.50
CA LYS A 447 10.44 -24.54 18.55
C LYS A 447 9.61 -24.08 17.36
N PHE A 448 9.17 -25.03 16.53
CA PHE A 448 8.42 -24.75 15.33
C PHE A 448 6.92 -25.04 15.51
N HIS A 449 6.10 -24.10 15.06
CA HIS A 449 4.67 -24.24 14.83
C HIS A 449 4.43 -24.19 13.32
N TYR A 450 3.48 -24.96 12.81
CA TYR A 450 3.21 -25.02 11.38
C TYR A 450 1.82 -24.53 11.05
N ALA A 451 1.70 -23.77 9.96
CA ALA A 451 0.45 -23.31 9.40
C ALA A 451 0.47 -23.51 7.88
N LEU A 452 -0.39 -24.38 7.36
CA LEU A 452 -0.45 -24.71 5.95
C LEU A 452 -1.70 -24.07 5.34
N PHE A 453 -1.51 -23.41 4.21
CA PHE A 453 -2.56 -22.64 3.54
C PHE A 453 -2.83 -23.21 2.16
N SER A 454 -4.07 -23.52 1.85
CA SER A 454 -4.44 -24.12 0.57
C SER A 454 -5.68 -23.51 -0.04
N GLU A 455 -5.66 -23.32 -1.36
CA GLU A 455 -6.85 -22.98 -2.14
C GLU A 455 -7.81 -24.16 -2.24
N SER A 456 -7.29 -25.38 -2.46
CA SER A 456 -8.08 -26.55 -2.84
C SER A 456 -8.08 -27.66 -1.76
N GLY A 457 -7.87 -27.24 -0.50
CA GLY A 457 -7.86 -28.18 0.64
C GLY A 457 -6.57 -29.01 0.72
N PHE A 458 -6.63 -30.14 1.42
CA PHE A 458 -5.50 -30.94 1.80
C PHE A 458 -5.75 -32.43 1.49
N ASP A 459 -4.69 -33.17 1.14
CA ASP A 459 -4.83 -34.60 0.90
C ASP A 459 -5.04 -35.39 2.23
N LYS A 460 -5.60 -36.59 2.13
CA LYS A 460 -5.92 -37.41 3.30
C LYS A 460 -4.69 -37.80 4.12
N LYS A 461 -3.54 -38.01 3.47
CA LYS A 461 -2.28 -38.36 4.16
C LYS A 461 -1.77 -37.19 4.97
N LEU A 462 -1.83 -35.98 4.41
CA LEU A 462 -1.44 -34.77 5.11
C LEU A 462 -2.35 -34.51 6.32
N ILE A 463 -3.69 -34.60 6.15
CA ILE A 463 -4.64 -34.42 7.26
C ILE A 463 -4.37 -35.41 8.40
N ALA A 464 -4.05 -36.68 8.09
CA ALA A 464 -3.69 -37.67 9.10
C ALA A 464 -2.37 -37.32 9.82
N ALA A 465 -1.33 -36.97 9.07
CA ALA A 465 -0.01 -36.64 9.60
C ALA A 465 0.01 -35.40 10.50
N VAL A 466 -0.77 -34.36 10.17
CA VAL A 466 -0.79 -33.13 10.97
C VAL A 466 -1.54 -33.27 12.29
N LYS A 467 -2.43 -34.26 12.46
CA LYS A 467 -3.06 -34.56 13.75
C LYS A 467 -2.04 -34.88 14.85
N GLU A 468 -0.94 -35.50 14.48
CA GLU A 468 0.16 -35.84 15.40
C GLU A 468 1.14 -34.67 15.60
N SER A 469 1.38 -33.88 14.55
CA SER A 469 2.35 -32.77 14.59
C SER A 469 1.77 -31.47 15.15
N GLY A 470 0.44 -31.35 15.30
CA GLY A 470 -0.22 -30.12 15.73
C GLY A 470 -0.17 -28.98 14.72
N ALA A 471 0.12 -29.26 13.45
CA ALA A 471 0.10 -28.25 12.40
C ALA A 471 -1.32 -27.75 12.11
N GLN A 472 -1.47 -26.45 11.89
CA GLN A 472 -2.75 -25.84 11.59
C GLN A 472 -2.99 -25.84 10.07
N LEU A 473 -4.18 -26.24 9.65
CA LEU A 473 -4.58 -26.26 8.24
C LEU A 473 -5.63 -25.17 8.01
N TYR A 474 -5.42 -24.33 6.98
CA TYR A 474 -6.29 -23.24 6.63
C TYR A 474 -6.67 -23.31 5.16
N GLU A 475 -7.95 -23.48 4.87
CA GLU A 475 -8.51 -23.40 3.53
C GLU A 475 -8.84 -21.95 3.17
N ILE A 476 -8.91 -21.66 1.89
CA ILE A 476 -9.12 -20.31 1.36
C ILE A 476 -10.37 -19.63 1.96
N GLU A 477 -11.45 -20.36 2.16
CA GLU A 477 -12.69 -19.86 2.74
C GLU A 477 -12.46 -19.35 4.17
N GLN A 478 -11.69 -20.07 4.98
CA GLN A 478 -11.38 -19.68 6.36
C GLN A 478 -10.49 -18.44 6.41
N ILE A 479 -9.59 -18.31 5.43
CA ILE A 479 -8.68 -17.17 5.32
C ILE A 479 -9.44 -15.93 4.87
N VAL A 480 -10.19 -16.03 3.78
CA VAL A 480 -10.88 -14.90 3.13
C VAL A 480 -12.05 -14.39 3.95
N ASN A 481 -12.80 -15.29 4.57
CA ASN A 481 -14.00 -14.96 5.34
C ASN A 481 -13.73 -14.82 6.85
N TYR A 482 -12.48 -14.52 7.23
CA TYR A 482 -12.08 -14.44 8.66
C TYR A 482 -12.80 -13.34 9.45
N PHE A 483 -13.34 -12.33 8.78
CA PHE A 483 -14.13 -11.24 9.37
C PHE A 483 -15.59 -11.23 8.92
N SER A 484 -16.05 -12.27 8.22
CA SER A 484 -17.43 -12.41 7.73
C SER A 484 -18.32 -13.03 8.77
#